data_1a2596e9251704aae437156877dbfc1c
#
_entry.id   1a2596e9251704aae437156877dbfc1c
#
_cell.length_a   1.000
_cell.length_b   1.000
_cell.length_c   1.000
_cell.angle_alpha   90.00
_cell.angle_beta   90.00
_cell.angle_gamma   90.00
#
_symmetry.space_group_name_H-M   'P 1'
#
loop_
_entity.id
_entity.type
_entity.pdbx_description
1 polymer ?
#
loop_
_entity_poly.entity_id
_entity_poly.type
_entity_poly.pdbx_seq_one_letter_code
_entity_poly.pdbx_strand_id
1 'polypeptide(L)'
;MSKKPNSQSDKVLIVAVLCLSTLNKEIKPKMVLSKLPLIISPVCGRTDEGPMKSIYDDLQNFTKIDNILDASCFMVQPWLDYNDLGFAALVCSNNDMDKAKIVSDSICDKVWKIRNTLVPDLTPLVDAIEVGLSSNGTTVIGDCGDAPSGGSAGDNPTILKTLLDLGLDKSDKNIYLT
;
A
#
# COMPACT_ATOMS: atom_id res chain seq x y z
N MET A 1 10.60 -11.74 -24.69
CA MET A 1 10.24 -10.63 -23.74
C MET A 1 8.98 -11.05 -23.00
N SER A 2 9.08 -11.58 -21.79
CA SER A 2 7.92 -11.94 -20.97
C SER A 2 7.32 -10.66 -20.39
N LYS A 3 6.07 -10.36 -20.70
CA LYS A 3 5.30 -9.29 -20.04
C LYS A 3 5.28 -9.55 -18.54
N LYS A 4 5.68 -8.55 -17.74
CA LYS A 4 5.46 -8.61 -16.28
C LYS A 4 3.96 -8.78 -16.00
N PRO A 5 3.54 -9.72 -15.15
CA PRO A 5 2.14 -9.82 -14.75
C PRO A 5 1.81 -8.65 -13.83
N ASN A 6 1.21 -7.60 -14.34
CA ASN A 6 0.92 -6.38 -13.60
C ASN A 6 -0.51 -5.88 -13.79
N SER A 7 -1.35 -6.67 -14.45
CA SER A 7 -2.76 -6.35 -14.61
C SER A 7 -3.64 -7.10 -13.59
N GLN A 8 -4.75 -6.52 -13.26
CA GLN A 8 -5.75 -7.15 -12.39
C GLN A 8 -6.23 -8.50 -12.96
N SER A 9 -6.25 -8.64 -14.30
CA SER A 9 -6.53 -9.87 -15.01
C SER A 9 -5.50 -10.99 -14.76
N ASP A 10 -4.22 -10.64 -14.62
CA ASP A 10 -3.19 -11.64 -14.36
C ASP A 10 -3.32 -12.23 -12.93
N LYS A 11 -3.72 -11.42 -11.96
CA LYS A 11 -3.97 -11.87 -10.58
C LYS A 11 -5.18 -12.81 -10.50
N VAL A 12 -6.25 -12.49 -11.20
CA VAL A 12 -7.44 -13.37 -11.30
C VAL A 12 -7.07 -14.71 -11.92
N LEU A 13 -6.24 -14.71 -12.95
CA LEU A 13 -5.76 -15.93 -13.61
C LEU A 13 -4.92 -16.79 -12.66
N ILE A 14 -4.02 -16.19 -11.87
CA ILE A 14 -3.23 -16.91 -10.87
C ILE A 14 -4.14 -17.60 -9.85
N VAL A 15 -5.12 -16.88 -9.30
CA VAL A 15 -6.08 -17.46 -8.34
C VAL A 15 -6.85 -18.62 -8.96
N ALA A 16 -7.34 -18.48 -10.20
CA ALA A 16 -8.07 -19.54 -10.90
C ALA A 16 -7.20 -20.79 -11.10
N VAL A 17 -5.94 -20.61 -11.51
CA VAL A 17 -4.99 -21.72 -11.71
C VAL A 17 -4.73 -22.44 -10.39
N LEU A 18 -4.45 -21.71 -9.29
CA LEU A 18 -4.22 -22.30 -7.98
C LEU A 18 -5.44 -23.09 -7.47
N CYS A 19 -6.65 -22.54 -7.67
CA CYS A 19 -7.88 -23.23 -7.30
C CYS A 19 -8.07 -24.54 -8.10
N LEU A 20 -7.89 -24.51 -9.42
CA LEU A 20 -8.03 -25.68 -10.29
C LEU A 20 -6.98 -26.75 -9.94
N SER A 21 -5.72 -26.37 -9.78
CA SER A 21 -4.65 -27.32 -9.40
C SER A 21 -4.87 -27.92 -8.00
N THR A 22 -5.51 -27.16 -7.09
CA THR A 22 -5.89 -27.70 -5.77
C THR A 22 -7.02 -28.72 -5.89
N LEU A 23 -8.06 -28.42 -6.68
CA LEU A 23 -9.17 -29.32 -6.91
C LEU A 23 -8.72 -30.61 -7.60
N ASN A 24 -7.80 -30.50 -8.55
CA ASN A 24 -7.18 -31.63 -9.22
C ASN A 24 -6.18 -32.42 -8.36
N LYS A 25 -5.91 -31.97 -7.11
CA LYS A 25 -4.93 -32.57 -6.20
C LYS A 25 -3.47 -32.53 -6.69
N GLU A 26 -3.17 -31.62 -7.62
CA GLU A 26 -1.81 -31.40 -8.14
C GLU A 26 -0.94 -30.65 -7.12
N ILE A 27 -1.56 -29.77 -6.33
CA ILE A 27 -0.92 -29.01 -5.25
C ILE A 27 -1.69 -29.15 -3.93
N LYS A 28 -0.97 -28.88 -2.83
CA LYS A 28 -1.53 -28.84 -1.46
C LYS A 28 -1.19 -27.50 -0.82
N PRO A 29 -1.95 -26.42 -1.12
CA PRO A 29 -1.61 -25.09 -0.65
C PRO A 29 -1.64 -25.01 0.88
N LYS A 30 -0.61 -24.42 1.45
CA LYS A 30 -0.47 -24.06 2.85
C LYS A 30 -0.05 -22.61 2.95
N MET A 31 -0.66 -21.86 3.85
CA MET A 31 -0.40 -20.44 4.03
C MET A 31 0.25 -20.18 5.38
N VAL A 32 1.23 -19.29 5.38
CA VAL A 32 1.91 -18.79 6.57
C VAL A 32 1.86 -17.26 6.56
N LEU A 33 1.47 -16.69 7.69
CA LEU A 33 1.41 -15.26 7.93
C LEU A 33 2.50 -14.86 8.93
N SER A 34 3.32 -13.89 8.57
CA SER A 34 4.22 -13.18 9.50
C SER A 34 3.78 -11.73 9.62
N LYS A 35 3.88 -11.15 10.83
CA LYS A 35 3.43 -9.79 11.13
C LYS A 35 4.55 -8.95 11.73
N LEU A 36 4.47 -7.64 11.52
CA LEU A 36 5.30 -6.63 12.16
C LEU A 36 4.40 -5.61 12.88
N PRO A 37 4.78 -5.14 14.07
CA PRO A 37 4.11 -4.02 14.73
C PRO A 37 4.50 -2.69 14.05
N LEU A 38 4.13 -2.54 12.79
CA LEU A 38 4.52 -1.43 11.93
C LEU A 38 3.32 -0.93 11.14
N ILE A 39 2.97 0.34 11.34
CA ILE A 39 1.97 1.06 10.56
C ILE A 39 2.71 1.84 9.47
N ILE A 40 2.28 1.70 8.24
CA ILE A 40 2.88 2.34 7.07
C ILE A 40 1.88 3.30 6.46
N SER A 41 2.29 4.55 6.26
CA SER A 41 1.45 5.52 5.56
C SER A 41 1.12 5.02 4.14
N PRO A 42 -0.14 5.15 3.67
CA PRO A 42 -0.53 4.78 2.31
C PRO A 42 0.32 5.47 1.23
N VAL A 43 0.79 6.69 1.50
CA VAL A 43 1.67 7.45 0.59
C VAL A 43 2.99 6.70 0.32
N CYS A 44 3.54 6.01 1.34
CA CYS A 44 4.76 5.23 1.20
C CYS A 44 4.55 3.87 0.53
N GLY A 45 3.28 3.44 0.36
CA GLY A 45 2.91 2.11 -0.10
C GLY A 45 2.75 1.96 -1.61
N ARG A 46 3.21 2.90 -2.39
CA ARG A 46 3.13 2.83 -3.86
C ARG A 46 3.92 1.65 -4.42
N THR A 47 3.36 1.01 -5.46
CA THR A 47 3.97 -0.18 -6.09
C THR A 47 4.89 0.16 -7.25
N ASP A 48 4.79 1.38 -7.78
CA ASP A 48 5.51 1.87 -8.96
C ASP A 48 6.73 2.72 -8.59
N GLU A 49 6.70 3.35 -7.41
CA GLU A 49 7.81 4.16 -6.90
C GLU A 49 7.83 4.15 -5.37
N GLY A 50 8.81 4.85 -4.78
CA GLY A 50 8.93 4.99 -3.34
C GLY A 50 9.58 3.79 -2.62
N PRO A 51 9.64 3.84 -1.29
CA PRO A 51 10.44 2.90 -0.50
C PRO A 51 9.93 1.46 -0.57
N MET A 52 8.62 1.24 -0.76
CA MET A 52 8.05 -0.10 -0.83
C MET A 52 8.21 -0.77 -2.19
N LYS A 53 8.59 -0.04 -3.25
CA LYS A 53 8.72 -0.60 -4.59
C LYS A 53 9.62 -1.83 -4.64
N SER A 54 10.80 -1.76 -4.01
CA SER A 54 11.75 -2.88 -3.99
C SER A 54 11.16 -4.12 -3.30
N ILE A 55 10.33 -3.94 -2.29
CA ILE A 55 9.64 -5.04 -1.60
C ILE A 55 8.65 -5.72 -2.57
N TYR A 56 7.85 -4.93 -3.30
CA TYR A 56 6.90 -5.47 -4.28
C TYR A 56 7.59 -6.17 -5.46
N ASP A 57 8.71 -5.62 -5.94
CA ASP A 57 9.52 -6.29 -6.98
C ASP A 57 10.07 -7.64 -6.47
N ASP A 58 10.46 -7.73 -5.21
CA ASP A 58 10.95 -8.95 -4.59
C ASP A 58 9.86 -10.02 -4.40
N LEU A 59 8.60 -9.63 -4.16
CA LEU A 59 7.49 -10.60 -4.05
C LEU A 59 7.40 -11.51 -5.27
N GLN A 60 7.60 -10.95 -6.47
CA GLN A 60 7.62 -11.74 -7.71
C GLN A 60 8.83 -12.69 -7.79
N ASN A 61 9.96 -12.35 -7.15
CA ASN A 61 11.13 -13.21 -7.11
C ASN A 61 10.92 -14.38 -6.14
N PHE A 62 10.20 -14.19 -5.05
CA PHE A 62 9.88 -15.26 -4.11
C PHE A 62 9.04 -16.38 -4.76
N THR A 63 8.17 -16.08 -5.71
CA THR A 63 7.38 -17.10 -6.43
C THR A 63 8.23 -17.97 -7.36
N LYS A 64 9.52 -17.64 -7.57
CA LYS A 64 10.48 -18.48 -8.32
C LYS A 64 11.17 -19.50 -7.43
N ILE A 65 10.98 -19.42 -6.12
CA ILE A 65 11.52 -20.41 -5.17
C ILE A 65 10.66 -21.66 -5.27
N ASP A 66 11.32 -22.80 -5.36
CA ASP A 66 10.64 -24.10 -5.42
C ASP A 66 9.69 -24.28 -4.23
N ASN A 67 8.48 -24.80 -4.51
CA ASN A 67 7.36 -24.95 -3.57
C ASN A 67 6.73 -23.66 -3.05
N ILE A 68 7.13 -22.47 -3.48
CA ILE A 68 6.39 -21.23 -3.19
C ILE A 68 5.42 -20.97 -4.34
N LEU A 69 4.13 -20.93 -4.01
CA LEU A 69 3.05 -20.73 -4.98
C LEU A 69 2.71 -19.25 -5.17
N ASP A 70 2.70 -18.48 -4.07
CA ASP A 70 2.46 -17.04 -4.09
C ASP A 70 3.01 -16.36 -2.84
N ALA A 71 3.31 -15.08 -2.95
CA ALA A 71 3.74 -14.23 -1.85
C ALA A 71 3.11 -12.84 -1.96
N SER A 72 2.51 -12.39 -0.87
CA SER A 72 1.83 -11.10 -0.79
C SER A 72 2.21 -10.37 0.50
N CYS A 73 2.10 -9.06 0.49
CA CYS A 73 2.20 -8.27 1.70
C CYS A 73 1.05 -7.27 1.81
N PHE A 74 0.69 -6.95 3.03
CA PHE A 74 -0.44 -6.11 3.37
C PHE A 74 0.03 -5.00 4.30
N MET A 75 -0.18 -3.76 3.86
CA MET A 75 -0.12 -2.61 4.75
C MET A 75 -1.47 -2.52 5.47
N VAL A 76 -1.46 -1.90 6.63
CA VAL A 76 -2.68 -1.66 7.39
C VAL A 76 -3.27 -0.31 7.03
N GLN A 77 -4.55 -0.14 7.32
CA GLN A 77 -5.19 1.17 7.34
C GLN A 77 -4.83 1.88 8.65
N PRO A 78 -4.08 2.99 8.63
CA PRO A 78 -3.47 3.55 9.85
C PRO A 78 -4.48 4.20 10.81
N TRP A 79 -5.71 4.46 10.37
CA TRP A 79 -6.76 5.08 11.17
C TRP A 79 -7.64 4.08 11.94
N LEU A 80 -7.35 2.78 11.82
CA LEU A 80 -8.07 1.76 12.58
C LEU A 80 -7.42 1.61 13.96
N ASP A 81 -8.23 1.62 15.00
CA ASP A 81 -7.80 1.33 16.37
C ASP A 81 -8.05 -0.15 16.71
N TYR A 82 -7.03 -0.96 16.47
CA TYR A 82 -7.06 -2.39 16.73
C TYR A 82 -5.71 -2.89 17.25
N ASN A 83 -5.73 -3.67 18.34
CA ASN A 83 -4.52 -4.08 19.06
C ASN A 83 -3.49 -4.84 18.20
N ASP A 84 -3.97 -5.67 17.27
CA ASP A 84 -3.12 -6.48 16.41
C ASP A 84 -2.81 -5.81 15.06
N LEU A 85 -3.02 -4.51 14.95
CA LEU A 85 -2.75 -3.78 13.73
C LEU A 85 -1.25 -3.84 13.40
N GLY A 86 -0.93 -4.04 12.12
CA GLY A 86 0.47 -4.06 11.69
C GLY A 86 0.64 -4.65 10.29
N PHE A 87 1.78 -4.33 9.68
CA PHE A 87 2.18 -4.91 8.41
C PHE A 87 2.18 -6.44 8.48
N ALA A 88 1.76 -7.10 7.42
CA ALA A 88 1.75 -8.55 7.34
C ALA A 88 2.30 -9.05 5.99
N ALA A 89 3.03 -10.15 6.02
CA ALA A 89 3.46 -10.91 4.86
C ALA A 89 2.78 -12.28 4.86
N LEU A 90 2.09 -12.61 3.77
CA LEU A 90 1.41 -13.90 3.57
C LEU A 90 2.10 -14.66 2.45
N VAL A 91 2.50 -15.87 2.73
CA VAL A 91 3.16 -16.75 1.75
C VAL A 91 2.38 -18.05 1.63
N CYS A 92 2.06 -18.44 0.41
CA CYS A 92 1.43 -19.71 0.06
C CYS A 92 2.48 -20.65 -0.51
N SER A 93 2.58 -21.86 0.03
CA SER A 93 3.48 -22.91 -0.44
C SER A 93 2.74 -24.18 -0.82
N ASN A 94 3.39 -25.03 -1.62
CA ASN A 94 2.90 -26.38 -1.90
C ASN A 94 3.37 -27.34 -0.80
N ASN A 95 2.58 -27.42 0.28
CA ASN A 95 2.79 -28.31 1.44
C ASN A 95 4.16 -28.13 2.16
N ASP A 96 4.76 -26.93 2.09
CA ASP A 96 6.07 -26.62 2.67
C ASP A 96 5.94 -25.37 3.57
N MET A 97 5.41 -25.58 4.79
CA MET A 97 5.18 -24.48 5.73
C MET A 97 6.47 -23.86 6.26
N ASP A 98 7.53 -24.66 6.41
CA ASP A 98 8.82 -24.16 6.91
C ASP A 98 9.44 -23.19 5.91
N LYS A 99 9.43 -23.54 4.63
CA LYS A 99 9.88 -22.67 3.56
C LYS A 99 9.03 -21.41 3.45
N ALA A 100 7.69 -21.54 3.55
CA ALA A 100 6.79 -20.42 3.57
C ALA A 100 7.07 -19.47 4.75
N LYS A 101 7.39 -20.03 5.92
CA LYS A 101 7.78 -19.23 7.10
C LYS A 101 9.07 -18.45 6.88
N ILE A 102 10.08 -19.09 6.35
CA ILE A 102 11.37 -18.44 6.01
C ILE A 102 11.14 -17.27 5.05
N VAL A 103 10.33 -17.48 4.01
CA VAL A 103 10.04 -16.42 3.02
C VAL A 103 9.23 -15.28 3.64
N SER A 104 8.17 -15.59 4.40
CA SER A 104 7.35 -14.55 5.03
C SER A 104 8.13 -13.72 6.04
N ASP A 105 9.01 -14.35 6.83
CA ASP A 105 9.92 -13.64 7.74
C ASP A 105 10.92 -12.78 6.97
N SER A 106 11.47 -13.27 5.87
CA SER A 106 12.39 -12.50 5.02
C SER A 106 11.74 -11.23 4.45
N ILE A 107 10.45 -11.30 4.08
CA ILE A 107 9.69 -10.12 3.65
C ILE A 107 9.56 -9.12 4.82
N CYS A 108 9.15 -9.60 5.98
CA CYS A 108 9.05 -8.79 7.19
C CYS A 108 10.39 -8.12 7.55
N ASP A 109 11.49 -8.87 7.53
CA ASP A 109 12.82 -8.34 7.83
C ASP A 109 13.25 -7.24 6.86
N LYS A 110 12.94 -7.39 5.57
CA LYS A 110 13.24 -6.37 4.56
C LYS A 110 12.46 -5.09 4.84
N VAL A 111 11.18 -5.19 5.14
CA VAL A 111 10.32 -4.03 5.47
C VAL A 111 10.79 -3.38 6.77
N TRP A 112 11.15 -4.17 7.79
CA TRP A 112 11.67 -3.64 9.04
C TRP A 112 12.97 -2.85 8.86
N LYS A 113 13.85 -3.30 7.97
CA LYS A 113 15.12 -2.60 7.67
C LYS A 113 14.89 -1.21 7.09
N ILE A 114 13.85 -1.02 6.28
CA ILE A 114 13.53 0.26 5.65
C ILE A 114 12.52 1.10 6.44
N ARG A 115 12.09 0.67 7.64
CA ARG A 115 11.01 1.32 8.41
C ARG A 115 11.18 2.82 8.61
N ASN A 116 12.40 3.30 8.74
CA ASN A 116 12.68 4.73 8.93
C ASN A 116 12.50 5.56 7.65
N THR A 117 12.42 4.93 6.49
CA THR A 117 12.11 5.58 5.20
C THR A 117 10.61 5.53 4.88
N LEU A 118 9.81 4.87 5.71
CA LEU A 118 8.36 4.72 5.54
C LEU A 118 7.56 5.86 6.20
N VAL A 119 8.22 6.98 6.42
CA VAL A 119 7.61 8.23 6.88
C VAL A 119 7.41 9.11 5.65
N PRO A 120 6.17 9.55 5.35
CA PRO A 120 5.92 10.37 4.18
C PRO A 120 6.52 11.77 4.37
N ASP A 121 7.13 12.28 3.31
CA ASP A 121 7.48 13.70 3.19
C ASP A 121 6.24 14.43 2.64
N LEU A 122 5.52 15.11 3.53
CA LEU A 122 4.28 15.79 3.20
C LEU A 122 4.55 17.30 3.11
N THR A 123 4.02 17.92 2.06
CA THR A 123 4.04 19.38 1.92
C THR A 123 3.08 20.00 2.95
N PRO A 124 3.51 20.97 3.76
CA PRO A 124 2.62 21.71 4.65
C PRO A 124 1.44 22.33 3.89
N LEU A 125 0.26 22.36 4.52
CA LEU A 125 -0.97 22.77 3.83
C LEU A 125 -0.89 24.16 3.21
N VAL A 126 -0.33 25.14 3.91
CA VAL A 126 -0.19 26.52 3.41
C VAL A 126 0.71 26.55 2.19
N ASP A 127 1.85 25.85 2.24
CA ASP A 127 2.82 25.78 1.13
C ASP A 127 2.18 25.08 -0.09
N ALA A 128 1.40 24.03 0.14
CA ALA A 128 0.66 23.35 -0.94
C ALA A 128 -0.37 24.28 -1.61
N ILE A 129 -1.08 25.10 -0.83
CA ILE A 129 -2.01 26.10 -1.35
C ILE A 129 -1.26 27.15 -2.15
N GLU A 130 -0.14 27.69 -1.66
CA GLU A 130 0.67 28.69 -2.37
C GLU A 130 1.20 28.16 -3.71
N VAL A 131 1.68 26.91 -3.75
CA VAL A 131 2.06 26.23 -4.98
C VAL A 131 0.87 26.13 -5.95
N GLY A 132 -0.31 25.75 -5.43
CA GLY A 132 -1.53 25.67 -6.22
C GLY A 132 -1.93 27.02 -6.83
N LEU A 133 -1.89 28.09 -6.04
CA LEU A 133 -2.25 29.45 -6.50
C LEU A 133 -1.28 30.00 -7.54
N SER A 134 -0.01 29.65 -7.47
CA SER A 134 1.04 30.08 -8.40
C SER A 134 1.12 29.26 -9.68
N SER A 135 0.47 28.08 -9.73
CA SER A 135 0.51 27.22 -10.90
C SER A 135 -0.39 27.71 -12.03
N ASN A 136 0.01 27.43 -13.30
CA ASN A 136 -0.75 27.79 -14.49
C ASN A 136 -1.79 26.74 -14.92
N GLY A 137 -2.07 25.77 -14.07
CA GLY A 137 -2.97 24.66 -14.39
C GLY A 137 -3.81 24.24 -13.18
N THR A 138 -4.45 23.08 -13.28
CA THR A 138 -5.17 22.49 -12.16
C THR A 138 -4.20 21.86 -11.19
N THR A 139 -4.26 22.27 -9.93
CA THR A 139 -3.54 21.64 -8.83
C THR A 139 -4.50 20.83 -7.98
N VAL A 140 -4.14 19.59 -7.68
CA VAL A 140 -4.91 18.71 -6.79
C VAL A 140 -4.16 18.57 -5.48
N ILE A 141 -4.81 18.90 -4.37
CA ILE A 141 -4.27 18.75 -3.01
C ILE A 141 -5.07 17.64 -2.33
N GLY A 142 -4.38 16.55 -1.94
CA GLY A 142 -4.99 15.43 -1.25
C GLY A 142 -4.74 15.50 0.26
N ASP A 143 -5.79 15.37 1.07
CA ASP A 143 -5.65 15.15 2.50
C ASP A 143 -5.30 13.70 2.79
N CYS A 144 -4.06 13.46 3.22
CA CYS A 144 -3.59 12.12 3.56
C CYS A 144 -3.94 11.72 5.00
N GLY A 145 -4.43 12.65 5.81
CA GLY A 145 -4.74 12.43 7.24
C GLY A 145 -6.18 12.07 7.49
N ASP A 146 -7.10 12.43 6.59
CA ASP A 146 -8.53 12.23 6.77
C ASP A 146 -9.19 11.61 5.53
N ALA A 147 -8.71 10.44 5.13
CA ALA A 147 -9.22 9.71 3.98
C ALA A 147 -10.30 8.68 4.37
N PRO A 148 -11.59 8.89 4.07
CA PRO A 148 -12.67 7.96 4.44
C PRO A 148 -12.48 6.55 3.89
N SER A 149 -11.93 6.43 2.69
CA SER A 149 -11.56 5.12 2.10
C SER A 149 -10.50 4.38 2.90
N GLY A 150 -9.73 5.09 3.72
CA GLY A 150 -8.73 4.54 4.63
C GLY A 150 -9.25 4.24 6.04
N GLY A 151 -10.52 4.56 6.33
CA GLY A 151 -11.15 4.30 7.63
C GLY A 151 -11.23 5.51 8.57
N SER A 152 -10.85 6.72 8.11
CA SER A 152 -11.05 7.96 8.88
C SER A 152 -12.46 8.51 8.70
N ALA A 153 -12.83 9.50 9.52
CA ALA A 153 -14.16 10.09 9.51
C ALA A 153 -14.47 10.90 8.23
N GLY A 154 -13.47 11.57 7.66
CA GLY A 154 -13.61 12.41 6.48
C GLY A 154 -14.31 13.74 6.78
N ASP A 155 -14.20 14.23 8.01
CA ASP A 155 -14.92 15.43 8.49
C ASP A 155 -13.97 16.53 9.00
N ASN A 156 -12.68 16.42 8.71
CA ASN A 156 -11.68 17.39 9.15
C ASN A 156 -11.81 18.73 8.40
N PRO A 157 -12.20 19.83 9.07
CA PRO A 157 -12.42 21.11 8.42
C PRO A 157 -11.13 21.91 8.17
N THR A 158 -9.95 21.36 8.45
CA THR A 158 -8.69 22.12 8.45
C THR A 158 -8.39 22.74 7.10
N ILE A 159 -8.59 22.03 6.00
CA ILE A 159 -8.35 22.57 4.65
C ILE A 159 -9.31 23.74 4.38
N LEU A 160 -10.62 23.52 4.59
CA LEU A 160 -11.64 24.56 4.38
C LEU A 160 -11.35 25.80 5.24
N LYS A 161 -11.06 25.60 6.53
CA LYS A 161 -10.73 26.69 7.44
C LYS A 161 -9.50 27.47 6.97
N THR A 162 -8.44 26.80 6.57
CA THR A 162 -7.23 27.45 6.08
C THR A 162 -7.49 28.29 4.82
N LEU A 163 -8.31 27.78 3.88
CA LEU A 163 -8.69 28.52 2.68
C LEU A 163 -9.47 29.80 3.04
N LEU A 164 -10.39 29.73 4.00
CA LEU A 164 -11.15 30.88 4.49
C LEU A 164 -10.28 31.90 5.23
N ASP A 165 -9.39 31.42 6.10
CA ASP A 165 -8.45 32.27 6.85
C ASP A 165 -7.47 33.02 5.91
N LEU A 166 -7.16 32.44 4.76
CA LEU A 166 -6.39 33.09 3.70
C LEU A 166 -7.23 34.00 2.79
N GLY A 167 -8.55 34.12 3.01
CA GLY A 167 -9.45 34.95 2.23
C GLY A 167 -9.72 34.49 0.80
N LEU A 168 -9.49 33.19 0.53
CA LEU A 168 -9.58 32.62 -0.82
C LEU A 168 -11.02 32.42 -1.29
N ASP A 169 -12.02 32.53 -0.41
CA ASP A 169 -13.43 32.59 -0.73
C ASP A 169 -13.79 33.85 -1.56
N LYS A 170 -12.94 34.89 -1.51
CA LYS A 170 -13.09 36.17 -2.25
C LYS A 170 -12.13 36.30 -3.42
N SER A 171 -11.37 35.23 -3.72
CA SER A 171 -10.43 35.24 -4.83
C SER A 171 -11.15 34.99 -6.17
N ASP A 172 -10.48 35.34 -7.27
CA ASP A 172 -10.91 35.01 -8.63
C ASP A 172 -10.54 33.58 -9.07
N LYS A 173 -9.94 32.79 -8.18
CA LYS A 173 -9.57 31.41 -8.42
C LYS A 173 -10.73 30.46 -8.15
N ASN A 174 -10.91 29.49 -9.00
CA ASN A 174 -11.88 28.41 -8.79
C ASN A 174 -11.27 27.34 -7.87
N ILE A 175 -11.84 27.16 -6.69
CA ILE A 175 -11.44 26.17 -5.69
C ILE A 175 -12.61 25.24 -5.45
N TYR A 176 -12.35 23.94 -5.56
CA TYR A 176 -13.34 22.87 -5.34
C TYR A 176 -12.87 22.00 -4.19
N LEU A 177 -13.78 21.75 -3.23
CA LEU A 177 -13.61 20.76 -2.16
C LEU A 177 -14.52 19.57 -2.49
N THR A 178 -13.97 18.33 -2.45
CA THR A 178 -14.72 17.11 -2.75
C THR A 178 -14.56 16.11 -1.62
#